data_6ff9e11393a0991aea641191b2d17995
#
_entry.id   6ff9e11393a0991aea641191b2d17995
#
_cell.length_a   1.000
_cell.length_b   1.000
_cell.length_c   1.000
_cell.angle_alpha   90.00
_cell.angle_beta   90.00
_cell.angle_gamma   90.00
#
_symmetry.space_group_name_H-M   'P 1'
#
loop_
_entity.id
_entity.type
_entity.pdbx_description
1 polymer ?
#
loop_
_entity_poly.entity_id
_entity_poly.type
_entity_poly.pdbx_seq_one_letter_code
_entity_poly.pdbx_strand_id
1 'polypeptide(L)'
;MQIALMDWVHQLGTLEYWEALLAGFEGLGPLVPILLAMVESFFPPLPLIAIVALNVAAHGGLLGFMYSWAGVALGGTIMFLFWRRLIKRFFWKVASRSPKLEKAQQWVNRIDTSSLFMLSLLPFTPTSFMHFAFGMSDFDEKRYLRTVLLGKGLMVAMMAVFGQSLVSSLKNPVYLVLSVLLWGGMYWVSKRFCQKHHLE
;
A
#
# COMPACT_ATOMS: atom_id res chain seq x y z
N MET A 1 3.43 31.72 19.68
CA MET A 1 2.98 30.74 18.65
C MET A 1 4.00 30.57 17.53
N GLN A 2 4.58 31.63 16.94
CA GLN A 2 5.63 31.54 15.90
C GLN A 2 6.94 30.90 16.39
N ILE A 3 7.40 31.22 17.60
CA ILE A 3 8.65 30.68 18.18
C ILE A 3 8.54 29.15 18.36
N ALA A 4 7.42 28.65 18.89
CA ALA A 4 7.19 27.22 19.06
C ALA A 4 7.15 26.44 17.71
N LEU A 5 6.70 27.09 16.64
CA LEU A 5 6.64 26.48 15.30
C LEU A 5 8.06 26.40 14.68
N MET A 6 8.89 27.40 14.90
CA MET A 6 10.29 27.41 14.46
C MET A 6 11.14 26.39 15.23
N ASP A 7 10.93 26.25 16.53
CA ASP A 7 11.61 25.23 17.34
C ASP A 7 11.22 23.81 16.91
N TRP A 8 9.95 23.62 16.56
CA TRP A 8 9.45 22.34 16.02
C TRP A 8 10.09 21.99 14.68
N VAL A 9 10.16 22.97 13.77
CA VAL A 9 10.78 22.76 12.45
C VAL A 9 12.29 22.50 12.60
N HIS A 10 12.96 23.16 13.56
CA HIS A 10 14.38 22.91 13.84
C HIS A 10 14.63 21.50 14.40
N GLN A 11 13.74 21.04 15.28
CA GLN A 11 13.82 19.66 15.84
C GLN A 11 13.61 18.60 14.77
N LEU A 12 12.72 18.81 13.78
CA LEU A 12 12.54 17.90 12.64
C LEU A 12 13.80 17.78 11.76
N GLY A 13 14.72 18.72 11.84
CA GLY A 13 16.01 18.70 11.13
C GLY A 13 17.12 17.97 11.91
N THR A 14 16.91 17.55 13.17
CA THR A 14 17.93 16.91 13.99
C THR A 14 17.86 15.40 13.92
N LEU A 15 19.01 14.73 13.83
CA LEU A 15 19.10 13.28 13.83
C LEU A 15 18.56 12.69 15.15
N GLU A 16 18.87 13.36 16.26
CA GLU A 16 18.45 12.97 17.60
C GLU A 16 16.93 12.85 17.77
N TYR A 17 16.17 13.76 17.14
CA TYR A 17 14.70 13.70 17.14
C TYR A 17 14.20 12.43 16.45
N TRP A 18 14.76 12.10 15.29
CA TRP A 18 14.37 10.91 14.53
C TRP A 18 14.78 9.62 15.22
N GLU A 19 15.96 9.60 15.87
CA GLU A 19 16.40 8.45 16.67
C GLU A 19 15.47 8.22 17.87
N ALA A 20 15.10 9.27 18.60
CA ALA A 20 14.17 9.19 19.73
C ALA A 20 12.77 8.76 19.27
N LEU A 21 12.29 9.27 18.11
CA LEU A 21 11.01 8.87 17.53
C LEU A 21 11.01 7.40 17.13
N LEU A 22 12.07 6.93 16.49
CA LEU A 22 12.22 5.53 16.09
C LEU A 22 12.30 4.60 17.29
N ALA A 23 13.07 4.96 18.32
CA ALA A 23 13.16 4.20 19.57
C ALA A 23 11.82 4.12 20.30
N GLY A 24 11.06 5.23 20.33
CA GLY A 24 9.69 5.25 20.85
C GLY A 24 8.75 4.36 20.04
N PHE A 25 8.86 4.37 18.71
CA PHE A 25 8.05 3.56 17.81
C PHE A 25 8.38 2.05 17.95
N GLU A 26 9.64 1.70 18.10
CA GLU A 26 10.10 0.32 18.35
C GLU A 26 9.53 -0.21 19.68
N GLY A 27 9.52 0.61 20.73
CA GLY A 27 8.99 0.26 22.06
C GLY A 27 7.47 -0.01 22.11
N LEU A 28 6.69 0.41 21.10
CA LEU A 28 5.23 0.21 21.06
C LEU A 28 4.84 -1.22 20.60
N GLY A 29 5.80 -2.07 20.29
CA GLY A 29 5.56 -3.45 19.86
C GLY A 29 4.92 -3.58 18.47
N PRO A 30 4.49 -4.78 18.06
CA PRO A 30 4.06 -5.06 16.67
C PRO A 30 2.72 -4.45 16.28
N LEU A 31 1.87 -4.06 17.23
CA LEU A 31 0.51 -3.57 16.93
C LEU A 31 0.53 -2.23 16.20
N VAL A 32 1.38 -1.31 16.61
CA VAL A 32 1.41 0.05 16.04
C VAL A 32 1.84 0.06 14.58
N PRO A 33 2.94 -0.60 14.17
CA PRO A 33 3.33 -0.68 12.76
C PRO A 33 2.27 -1.38 11.90
N ILE A 34 1.60 -2.41 12.42
CA ILE A 34 0.50 -3.10 11.72
C ILE A 34 -0.69 -2.16 11.55
N LEU A 35 -1.13 -1.48 12.60
CA LEU A 35 -2.25 -0.54 12.55
C LEU A 35 -1.96 0.64 11.63
N LEU A 36 -0.75 1.17 11.64
CA LEU A 36 -0.34 2.27 10.77
C LEU A 36 -0.44 1.87 9.29
N ALA A 37 0.07 0.69 8.94
CA ALA A 37 -0.05 0.17 7.58
C ALA A 37 -1.50 -0.21 7.21
N MET A 38 -2.31 -0.62 8.17
CA MET A 38 -3.73 -0.92 7.97
C MET A 38 -4.53 0.35 7.65
N VAL A 39 -4.26 1.46 8.33
CA VAL A 39 -4.97 2.73 8.16
C VAL A 39 -4.81 3.28 6.73
N GLU A 40 -3.71 3.01 6.03
CA GLU A 40 -3.52 3.41 4.64
C GLU A 40 -4.63 2.88 3.72
N SER A 41 -5.11 1.67 3.97
CA SER A 41 -6.21 1.08 3.17
C SER A 41 -7.52 1.86 3.27
N PHE A 42 -7.72 2.65 4.32
CA PHE A 42 -8.89 3.51 4.54
C PHE A 42 -8.64 4.95 4.08
N PHE A 43 -7.41 5.41 4.16
CA PHE A 43 -7.00 6.78 3.81
C PHE A 43 -5.98 6.78 2.66
N PRO A 44 -6.45 6.78 1.40
CA PRO A 44 -5.59 6.72 0.21
C PRO A 44 -4.50 7.80 0.11
N PRO A 45 -4.65 9.01 0.71
CA PRO A 45 -3.59 10.01 0.69
C PRO A 45 -2.33 9.65 1.49
N LEU A 46 -2.41 8.63 2.38
CA LEU A 46 -1.25 8.22 3.16
C LEU A 46 -0.23 7.49 2.27
N PRO A 47 1.04 7.94 2.27
CA PRO A 47 2.07 7.34 1.44
C PRO A 47 2.54 6.01 2.05
N LEU A 48 2.02 4.89 1.56
CA LEU A 48 2.41 3.54 2.03
C LEU A 48 3.92 3.32 2.06
N ILE A 49 4.63 3.85 1.05
CA ILE A 49 6.09 3.72 0.99
C ILE A 49 6.79 4.34 2.22
N ALA A 50 6.29 5.46 2.73
CA ALA A 50 6.84 6.10 3.93
C ALA A 50 6.54 5.26 5.18
N ILE A 51 5.33 4.67 5.27
CA ILE A 51 4.95 3.77 6.36
C ILE A 51 5.83 2.52 6.37
N VAL A 52 6.04 1.90 5.21
CA VAL A 52 6.91 0.72 5.08
C VAL A 52 8.35 1.06 5.43
N ALA A 53 8.86 2.20 4.94
CA ALA A 53 10.22 2.67 5.27
C ALA A 53 10.39 2.92 6.77
N LEU A 54 9.41 3.53 7.43
CA LEU A 54 9.41 3.75 8.88
C LEU A 54 9.42 2.41 9.63
N ASN A 55 8.56 1.47 9.25
CA ASN A 55 8.50 0.14 9.87
C ASN A 55 9.83 -0.61 9.70
N VAL A 56 10.47 -0.51 8.52
CA VAL A 56 11.78 -1.10 8.26
C VAL A 56 12.89 -0.42 9.04
N ALA A 57 12.85 0.90 9.17
CA ALA A 57 13.84 1.65 9.95
C ALA A 57 13.78 1.31 11.45
N ALA A 58 12.58 1.17 12.01
CA ALA A 58 12.36 0.88 13.42
C ALA A 58 12.57 -0.60 13.78
N HIS A 59 12.14 -1.54 12.92
CA HIS A 59 12.09 -2.97 13.28
C HIS A 59 13.02 -3.85 12.42
N GLY A 60 13.79 -3.24 11.50
CA GLY A 60 14.62 -3.97 10.53
C GLY A 60 13.83 -4.51 9.34
N GLY A 61 14.57 -4.97 8.31
CA GLY A 61 14.00 -5.31 7.01
C GLY A 61 12.90 -6.37 7.06
N LEU A 62 13.14 -7.47 7.74
CA LEU A 62 12.20 -8.61 7.78
C LEU A 62 10.96 -8.31 8.62
N LEU A 63 11.12 -7.84 9.85
CA LEU A 63 9.98 -7.54 10.72
C LEU A 63 9.19 -6.34 10.21
N GLY A 64 9.86 -5.29 9.73
CA GLY A 64 9.21 -4.13 9.12
C GLY A 64 8.38 -4.52 7.88
N PHE A 65 8.89 -5.44 7.04
CA PHE A 65 8.11 -6.03 5.95
C PHE A 65 6.89 -6.79 6.47
N MET A 66 7.08 -7.71 7.43
CA MET A 66 5.99 -8.56 7.94
C MET A 66 4.87 -7.73 8.56
N TYR A 67 5.20 -6.72 9.38
CA TYR A 67 4.21 -5.82 10.00
C TYR A 67 3.48 -4.99 8.97
N SER A 68 4.19 -4.43 8.00
CA SER A 68 3.59 -3.65 6.92
C SER A 68 2.67 -4.51 6.04
N TRP A 69 3.11 -5.70 5.66
CA TRP A 69 2.29 -6.62 4.87
C TRP A 69 1.05 -7.08 5.64
N ALA A 70 1.20 -7.46 6.92
CA ALA A 70 0.06 -7.83 7.77
C ALA A 70 -0.96 -6.70 7.87
N GLY A 71 -0.51 -5.45 8.07
CA GLY A 71 -1.38 -4.28 8.11
C GLY A 71 -2.14 -4.05 6.80
N VAL A 72 -1.43 -4.03 5.68
CA VAL A 72 -2.04 -3.88 4.34
C VAL A 72 -3.00 -5.03 4.02
N ALA A 73 -2.64 -6.27 4.38
CA ALA A 73 -3.46 -7.44 4.19
C ALA A 73 -4.77 -7.38 4.99
N LEU A 74 -4.68 -7.01 6.26
CA LEU A 74 -5.84 -6.84 7.14
C LEU A 74 -6.72 -5.69 6.66
N GLY A 75 -6.15 -4.50 6.45
CA GLY A 75 -6.88 -3.33 5.98
C GLY A 75 -7.59 -3.55 4.65
N GLY A 76 -6.87 -4.11 3.67
CA GLY A 76 -7.43 -4.42 2.37
C GLY A 76 -8.54 -5.47 2.43
N THR A 77 -8.37 -6.51 3.26
CA THR A 77 -9.42 -7.54 3.47
C THR A 77 -10.65 -6.93 4.11
N ILE A 78 -10.49 -6.11 5.16
CA ILE A 78 -11.61 -5.43 5.82
C ILE A 78 -12.34 -4.52 4.84
N MET A 79 -11.64 -3.70 4.07
CA MET A 79 -12.24 -2.81 3.07
C MET A 79 -12.99 -3.58 1.98
N PHE A 80 -12.39 -4.64 1.44
CA PHE A 80 -13.06 -5.49 0.45
C PHE A 80 -14.34 -6.12 1.02
N LEU A 81 -14.28 -6.70 2.22
CA LEU A 81 -15.43 -7.33 2.88
C LEU A 81 -16.49 -6.31 3.27
N PHE A 82 -16.10 -5.11 3.66
CA PHE A 82 -17.03 -3.99 3.91
C PHE A 82 -17.87 -3.70 2.65
N TRP A 83 -17.24 -3.52 1.49
CA TRP A 83 -17.96 -3.31 0.23
C TRP A 83 -18.78 -4.53 -0.17
N ARG A 84 -18.23 -5.74 -0.05
CA ARG A 84 -18.86 -7.00 -0.46
C ARG A 84 -20.05 -7.36 0.40
N ARG A 85 -19.91 -7.36 1.70
CA ARG A 85 -20.89 -7.91 2.65
C ARG A 85 -21.84 -6.86 3.18
N LEU A 86 -21.33 -5.66 3.44
CA LEU A 86 -22.15 -4.60 4.04
C LEU A 86 -22.82 -3.77 2.94
N ILE A 87 -22.03 -3.08 2.11
CA ILE A 87 -22.57 -2.13 1.15
C ILE A 87 -23.35 -2.84 0.03
N LYS A 88 -22.77 -3.87 -0.59
CA LYS A 88 -23.46 -4.63 -1.65
C LYS A 88 -24.77 -5.22 -1.17
N ARG A 89 -24.83 -5.79 0.04
CA ARG A 89 -26.02 -6.42 0.59
C ARG A 89 -27.15 -5.43 0.89
N PHE A 90 -26.82 -4.28 1.53
CA PHE A 90 -27.83 -3.32 1.97
C PHE A 90 -28.20 -2.28 0.93
N PHE A 91 -27.26 -1.88 0.10
CA PHE A 91 -27.41 -0.76 -0.84
C PHE A 91 -27.46 -1.18 -2.30
N TRP A 92 -27.50 -2.48 -2.61
CA TRP A 92 -27.48 -2.97 -3.99
C TRP A 92 -28.56 -2.35 -4.87
N LYS A 93 -29.79 -2.26 -4.37
CA LYS A 93 -30.92 -1.69 -5.13
C LYS A 93 -30.71 -0.22 -5.54
N VAL A 94 -30.01 0.53 -4.72
CA VAL A 94 -29.67 1.94 -4.99
C VAL A 94 -28.40 2.04 -5.82
N ALA A 95 -27.39 1.29 -5.43
CA ALA A 95 -26.07 1.29 -6.08
C ALA A 95 -26.13 0.77 -7.52
N SER A 96 -26.96 -0.25 -7.81
CA SER A 96 -27.12 -0.83 -9.15
C SER A 96 -27.63 0.15 -10.21
N ARG A 97 -28.22 1.27 -9.80
CA ARG A 97 -28.64 2.37 -10.68
C ARG A 97 -27.53 3.41 -10.91
N SER A 98 -26.39 3.27 -10.28
CA SER A 98 -25.30 4.23 -10.40
C SER A 98 -24.44 3.96 -11.64
N PRO A 99 -24.30 4.95 -12.56
CA PRO A 99 -23.42 4.80 -13.73
C PRO A 99 -21.96 4.53 -13.35
N LYS A 100 -21.52 4.98 -12.16
CA LYS A 100 -20.16 4.73 -11.65
C LYS A 100 -19.98 3.26 -11.31
N LEU A 101 -20.99 2.63 -10.70
CA LEU A 101 -20.93 1.20 -10.39
C LEU A 101 -20.97 0.35 -11.66
N GLU A 102 -21.80 0.70 -12.63
CA GLU A 102 -21.86 0.00 -13.91
C GLU A 102 -20.49 0.02 -14.63
N LYS A 103 -19.84 1.18 -14.69
CA LYS A 103 -18.48 1.29 -15.25
C LYS A 103 -17.47 0.45 -14.47
N ALA A 104 -17.54 0.45 -13.13
CA ALA A 104 -16.66 -0.36 -12.29
C ALA A 104 -16.87 -1.86 -12.54
N GLN A 105 -18.12 -2.32 -12.69
CA GLN A 105 -18.42 -3.72 -13.01
C GLN A 105 -17.95 -4.11 -14.41
N GLN A 106 -18.16 -3.25 -15.41
CA GLN A 106 -17.65 -3.49 -16.78
C GLN A 106 -16.12 -3.60 -16.78
N TRP A 107 -15.44 -2.78 -15.99
CA TRP A 107 -14.01 -2.84 -15.84
C TRP A 107 -13.58 -4.17 -15.18
N VAL A 108 -14.21 -4.57 -14.05
CA VAL A 108 -13.92 -5.84 -13.37
C VAL A 108 -14.12 -7.05 -14.28
N ASN A 109 -15.15 -7.05 -15.12
CA ASN A 109 -15.46 -8.15 -16.04
C ASN A 109 -14.38 -8.35 -17.13
N ARG A 110 -13.53 -7.35 -17.37
CA ARG A 110 -12.38 -7.43 -18.28
C ARG A 110 -11.09 -7.88 -17.60
N ILE A 111 -11.08 -7.93 -16.27
CA ILE A 111 -9.88 -8.24 -15.48
C ILE A 111 -9.81 -9.73 -15.23
N ASP A 112 -8.75 -10.37 -15.72
CA ASP A 112 -8.39 -11.74 -15.35
C ASP A 112 -7.52 -11.75 -14.09
N THR A 113 -7.19 -12.95 -13.60
CA THR A 113 -6.40 -13.11 -12.36
C THR A 113 -4.99 -12.56 -12.50
N SER A 114 -4.39 -12.68 -13.69
CA SER A 114 -3.02 -12.19 -13.94
C SER A 114 -2.99 -10.67 -13.95
N SER A 115 -3.98 -10.05 -14.59
CA SER A 115 -4.14 -8.58 -14.58
C SER A 115 -4.42 -8.06 -13.17
N LEU A 116 -5.27 -8.75 -12.37
CA LEU A 116 -5.52 -8.41 -10.98
C LEU A 116 -4.23 -8.49 -10.13
N PHE A 117 -3.43 -9.54 -10.33
CA PHE A 117 -2.15 -9.68 -9.64
C PHE A 117 -1.21 -8.52 -9.99
N MET A 118 -1.07 -8.20 -11.27
CA MET A 118 -0.23 -7.08 -11.71
C MET A 118 -0.71 -5.74 -11.19
N LEU A 119 -2.02 -5.47 -11.21
CA LEU A 119 -2.59 -4.26 -10.61
C LEU A 119 -2.33 -4.18 -9.11
N SER A 120 -2.35 -5.31 -8.42
CA SER A 120 -2.07 -5.38 -6.98
C SER A 120 -0.60 -5.19 -6.64
N LEU A 121 0.29 -5.52 -7.57
CA LEU A 121 1.74 -5.32 -7.45
C LEU A 121 2.13 -3.85 -7.64
N LEU A 122 1.35 -3.08 -8.40
CA LEU A 122 1.69 -1.70 -8.73
C LEU A 122 1.40 -0.76 -7.56
N PRO A 123 2.39 0.04 -7.12
CA PRO A 123 2.23 0.96 -5.99
C PRO A 123 1.32 2.16 -6.30
N PHE A 124 1.09 2.45 -7.59
CA PHE A 124 0.29 3.60 -8.04
C PHE A 124 -1.17 3.25 -8.32
N THR A 125 -1.55 1.98 -8.22
CA THR A 125 -2.95 1.56 -8.41
C THR A 125 -3.78 2.04 -7.21
N PRO A 126 -4.90 2.74 -7.42
CA PRO A 126 -5.75 3.21 -6.33
C PRO A 126 -6.42 2.01 -5.64
N THR A 127 -5.80 1.55 -4.56
CA THR A 127 -6.18 0.35 -3.79
C THR A 127 -7.64 0.38 -3.34
N SER A 128 -8.09 1.54 -2.84
CA SER A 128 -9.49 1.72 -2.39
C SER A 128 -10.49 1.53 -3.51
N PHE A 129 -10.15 1.99 -4.73
CA PHE A 129 -11.00 1.76 -5.91
C PHE A 129 -11.08 0.27 -6.27
N MET A 130 -9.95 -0.46 -6.19
CA MET A 130 -9.95 -1.91 -6.41
C MET A 130 -10.84 -2.63 -5.40
N HIS A 131 -10.70 -2.34 -4.10
CA HIS A 131 -11.55 -2.94 -3.07
C HIS A 131 -13.03 -2.63 -3.28
N PHE A 132 -13.36 -1.40 -3.68
CA PHE A 132 -14.72 -1.01 -4.05
C PHE A 132 -15.21 -1.78 -5.28
N ALA A 133 -14.51 -1.72 -6.40
CA ALA A 133 -14.95 -2.29 -7.66
C ALA A 133 -15.14 -3.80 -7.58
N PHE A 134 -14.16 -4.52 -7.05
CA PHE A 134 -14.23 -5.97 -6.87
C PHE A 134 -15.19 -6.36 -5.73
N GLY A 135 -15.29 -5.58 -4.66
CA GLY A 135 -16.25 -5.77 -3.59
C GLY A 135 -17.69 -5.69 -4.08
N MET A 136 -18.00 -4.76 -4.98
CA MET A 136 -19.34 -4.56 -5.54
C MET A 136 -19.63 -5.47 -6.75
N SER A 137 -18.66 -6.18 -7.30
CA SER A 137 -18.82 -7.11 -8.42
C SER A 137 -19.23 -8.51 -7.99
N ASP A 138 -19.37 -9.45 -8.94
CA ASP A 138 -19.59 -10.88 -8.70
C ASP A 138 -18.30 -11.70 -8.81
N PHE A 139 -17.15 -11.03 -8.83
CA PHE A 139 -15.85 -11.70 -8.86
C PHE A 139 -15.66 -12.58 -7.61
N ASP A 140 -15.06 -13.76 -7.77
CA ASP A 140 -14.88 -14.70 -6.66
C ASP A 140 -14.05 -14.11 -5.51
N GLU A 141 -14.61 -14.16 -4.30
CA GLU A 141 -14.02 -13.56 -3.08
C GLU A 141 -12.67 -14.19 -2.75
N LYS A 142 -12.56 -15.51 -2.80
CA LYS A 142 -11.33 -16.21 -2.42
C LYS A 142 -10.23 -15.98 -3.44
N ARG A 143 -10.61 -15.95 -4.72
CA ARG A 143 -9.69 -15.67 -5.82
C ARG A 143 -9.17 -14.23 -5.71
N TYR A 144 -10.05 -13.26 -5.45
CA TYR A 144 -9.68 -11.87 -5.22
C TYR A 144 -8.68 -11.73 -4.08
N LEU A 145 -9.05 -12.21 -2.88
CA LEU A 145 -8.23 -12.07 -1.68
C LEU A 145 -6.85 -12.70 -1.85
N ARG A 146 -6.78 -13.94 -2.35
CA ARG A 146 -5.49 -14.63 -2.56
C ARG A 146 -4.60 -13.84 -3.54
N THR A 147 -5.16 -13.39 -4.65
CA THR A 147 -4.39 -12.68 -5.68
C THR A 147 -3.89 -11.34 -5.16
N VAL A 148 -4.76 -10.58 -4.47
CA VAL A 148 -4.39 -9.27 -3.92
C VAL A 148 -3.39 -9.40 -2.76
N LEU A 149 -3.57 -10.39 -1.87
CA LEU A 149 -2.63 -10.64 -0.78
C LEU A 149 -1.22 -10.96 -1.28
N LEU A 150 -1.11 -11.81 -2.32
CA LEU A 150 0.18 -12.14 -2.94
C LEU A 150 0.79 -10.94 -3.67
N GLY A 151 0.01 -10.23 -4.47
CA GLY A 151 0.48 -9.06 -5.21
C GLY A 151 0.93 -7.93 -4.28
N LYS A 152 0.12 -7.62 -3.25
CA LYS A 152 0.48 -6.65 -2.22
C LYS A 152 1.66 -7.10 -1.36
N GLY A 153 1.77 -8.39 -1.07
CA GLY A 153 2.93 -8.94 -0.37
C GLY A 153 4.22 -8.68 -1.12
N LEU A 154 4.24 -8.96 -2.42
CA LEU A 154 5.41 -8.70 -3.26
C LEU A 154 5.69 -7.19 -3.39
N MET A 155 4.65 -6.37 -3.55
CA MET A 155 4.79 -4.91 -3.58
C MET A 155 5.42 -4.37 -2.28
N VAL A 156 4.92 -4.78 -1.11
CA VAL A 156 5.45 -4.35 0.19
C VAL A 156 6.86 -4.87 0.40
N ALA A 157 7.19 -6.10 -0.05
CA ALA A 157 8.56 -6.62 -0.01
C ALA A 157 9.53 -5.73 -0.81
N MET A 158 9.14 -5.30 -2.01
CA MET A 158 9.95 -4.38 -2.81
C MET A 158 10.09 -3.01 -2.14
N MET A 159 9.03 -2.49 -1.52
CA MET A 159 9.09 -1.26 -0.74
C MET A 159 9.99 -1.41 0.49
N ALA A 160 9.97 -2.55 1.17
CA ALA A 160 10.83 -2.83 2.32
C ALA A 160 12.31 -2.88 1.93
N VAL A 161 12.64 -3.53 0.81
CA VAL A 161 14.00 -3.53 0.25
C VAL A 161 14.44 -2.11 -0.09
N PHE A 162 13.57 -1.30 -0.69
CA PHE A 162 13.85 0.11 -0.96
C PHE A 162 14.07 0.91 0.33
N GLY A 163 13.18 0.76 1.32
CA GLY A 163 13.29 1.42 2.62
C GLY A 163 14.60 1.06 3.32
N GLN A 164 14.97 -0.22 3.33
CA GLN A 164 16.24 -0.67 3.88
C GLN A 164 17.45 -0.10 3.11
N SER A 165 17.34 0.00 1.80
CA SER A 165 18.38 0.59 0.96
C SER A 165 18.57 2.08 1.23
N LEU A 166 17.48 2.82 1.50
CA LEU A 166 17.56 4.22 1.91
C LEU A 166 18.32 4.37 3.23
N VAL A 167 18.01 3.55 4.23
CA VAL A 167 18.73 3.55 5.52
C VAL A 167 20.21 3.18 5.33
N SER A 168 20.48 2.17 4.49
CA SER A 168 21.85 1.72 4.18
C SER A 168 22.64 2.69 3.31
N SER A 169 21.95 3.51 2.50
CA SER A 169 22.59 4.50 1.62
C SER A 169 23.29 5.62 2.38
N LEU A 170 22.90 5.85 3.62
CA LEU A 170 23.62 6.74 4.54
C LEU A 170 25.08 6.25 4.76
N LYS A 171 25.33 4.94 4.59
CA LYS A 171 26.64 4.33 4.71
C LYS A 171 27.31 4.05 3.34
N ASN A 172 26.52 3.78 2.31
CA ASN A 172 27.04 3.48 0.95
C ASN A 172 26.02 3.84 -0.15
N PRO A 173 26.29 4.86 -0.98
CA PRO A 173 25.35 5.38 -1.99
C PRO A 173 24.99 4.37 -3.10
N VAL A 174 25.73 3.28 -3.25
CA VAL A 174 25.44 2.22 -4.25
C VAL A 174 24.05 1.61 -4.03
N TYR A 175 23.59 1.46 -2.78
CA TYR A 175 22.27 0.93 -2.47
C TYR A 175 21.14 1.82 -2.99
N LEU A 176 21.34 3.13 -2.98
CA LEU A 176 20.37 4.09 -3.52
C LEU A 176 20.22 3.93 -5.04
N VAL A 177 21.34 3.80 -5.74
CA VAL A 177 21.34 3.59 -7.20
C VAL A 177 20.63 2.29 -7.57
N LEU A 178 20.92 1.19 -6.87
CA LEU A 178 20.26 -0.09 -7.10
C LEU A 178 18.75 -0.01 -6.86
N SER A 179 18.33 0.69 -5.83
CA SER A 179 16.90 0.88 -5.52
C SER A 179 16.18 1.68 -6.59
N VAL A 180 16.77 2.78 -7.07
CA VAL A 180 16.20 3.60 -8.14
C VAL A 180 16.10 2.80 -9.44
N LEU A 181 17.10 1.99 -9.78
CA LEU A 181 17.06 1.11 -10.95
C LEU A 181 15.95 0.06 -10.85
N LEU A 182 15.76 -0.54 -9.68
CA LEU A 182 14.70 -1.52 -9.41
C LEU A 182 13.30 -0.91 -9.57
N TRP A 183 13.08 0.30 -9.01
CA TRP A 183 11.84 1.04 -9.14
C TRP A 183 11.58 1.51 -10.58
N GLY A 184 12.61 1.99 -11.26
CA GLY A 184 12.54 2.37 -12.67
C GLY A 184 12.19 1.19 -13.57
N GLY A 185 12.79 0.03 -13.32
CA GLY A 185 12.47 -1.22 -14.02
C GLY A 185 11.02 -1.66 -13.79
N MET A 186 10.55 -1.59 -12.54
CA MET A 186 9.16 -1.92 -12.20
C MET A 186 8.16 -0.96 -12.86
N TYR A 187 8.44 0.34 -12.85
CA TYR A 187 7.62 1.33 -13.55
C TYR A 187 7.54 1.05 -15.05
N TRP A 188 8.67 0.71 -15.68
CA TRP A 188 8.73 0.40 -17.10
C TRP A 188 7.93 -0.87 -17.46
N VAL A 189 8.06 -1.94 -16.67
CA VAL A 189 7.28 -3.18 -16.81
C VAL A 189 5.79 -2.89 -16.63
N SER A 190 5.44 -2.13 -15.61
CA SER A 190 4.07 -1.69 -15.34
C SER A 190 3.47 -0.94 -16.51
N LYS A 191 4.17 0.07 -17.03
CA LYS A 191 3.71 0.86 -18.16
C LYS A 191 3.47 0.00 -19.41
N ARG A 192 4.41 -0.90 -19.72
CA ARG A 192 4.25 -1.83 -20.85
C ARG A 192 3.07 -2.78 -20.67
N PHE A 193 2.86 -3.26 -19.44
CA PHE A 193 1.74 -4.14 -19.13
C PHE A 193 0.40 -3.42 -19.28
N CYS A 194 0.24 -2.23 -18.71
CA CYS A 194 -0.98 -1.41 -18.82
C CYS A 194 -1.30 -1.09 -20.28
N GLN A 195 -0.32 -0.69 -21.08
CA GLN A 195 -0.50 -0.42 -22.50
C GLN A 195 -0.93 -1.67 -23.29
N LYS A 196 -0.35 -2.84 -22.99
CA LYS A 196 -0.70 -4.09 -23.69
C LYS A 196 -2.13 -4.56 -23.40
N HIS A 197 -2.64 -4.26 -22.20
CA HIS A 197 -3.97 -4.73 -21.77
C HIS A 197 -5.04 -3.63 -21.79
N HIS A 198 -4.75 -2.46 -22.40
CA HIS A 198 -5.70 -1.32 -22.48
C HIS A 198 -6.34 -0.97 -21.12
N LEU A 199 -5.52 -0.93 -20.07
CA LEU A 199 -5.96 -0.65 -18.70
C LEU A 199 -5.78 0.84 -18.32
N GLU A 200 -5.48 1.71 -19.28
CA GLU A 200 -5.43 3.16 -19.11
C GLU A 200 -6.82 3.79 -19.29
#